data_e20a347a04445c4548eb160587d52836
#
_entry.id   e20a347a04445c4548eb160587d52836
#
_cell.length_a   1.000
_cell.length_b   1.000
_cell.length_c   1.000
_cell.angle_alpha   90.00
_cell.angle_beta   90.00
_cell.angle_gamma   90.00
#
_symmetry.space_group_name_H-M   'P 1'
#
loop_
_entity.id
_entity.type
_entity.pdbx_description
1 polymer ?
#
loop_
_entity_poly.entity_id
_entity_poly.type
_entity_poly.pdbx_seq_one_letter_code
_entity_poly.pdbx_strand_id
1 'polypeptide(L)'
;MLELKHISKTFYPGTVNAKTALFDLNLTLNDGDFVTVIGGNGAGKSTMLNAIAGAFSVDSGSITIDGRNITKLPEYKRAAFIGRVFQDPMMGTAPTMGIEENLALAARRGKRRTLRWGIRKVEREDYRELLRSLDLGLENRLSAKAGLLSGGQRQALTLLMAALVQPKLLLLDEHTAALDPKTADVVMELTDKLVKEKKITSLMVTHNLRYAVEYGTRTIMMHDGDIIMDVSGAERTDIGIDNYLKVFNEISLEK
;
A
#
# COMPACT_ATOMS: atom_id res chain seq x y z
N MET A 1 14.25 -0.85 5.82
CA MET A 1 14.34 0.62 5.62
C MET A 1 14.19 0.96 4.15
N LEU A 2 13.27 1.89 3.78
CA LEU A 2 13.13 2.44 2.42
C LEU A 2 13.84 3.79 2.35
N GLU A 3 14.55 4.07 1.26
CA GLU A 3 15.14 5.38 1.00
C GLU A 3 14.90 5.79 -0.46
N LEU A 4 14.32 6.96 -0.65
CA LEU A 4 14.16 7.66 -1.93
C LEU A 4 15.10 8.85 -1.91
N LYS A 5 15.95 9.00 -2.94
CA LYS A 5 16.90 10.11 -3.09
C LYS A 5 16.73 10.76 -4.46
N HIS A 6 16.39 12.04 -4.45
CA HIS A 6 16.31 12.88 -5.65
C HIS A 6 15.42 12.28 -6.75
N ILE A 7 14.28 11.71 -6.38
CA ILE A 7 13.37 11.06 -7.32
C ILE A 7 12.60 12.09 -8.13
N SER A 8 12.77 12.05 -9.44
CA SER A 8 11.96 12.86 -10.36
C SER A 8 11.29 11.98 -11.40
N LYS A 9 10.06 12.40 -11.79
CA LYS A 9 9.29 11.75 -12.84
C LYS A 9 8.44 12.76 -13.60
N THR A 10 8.67 12.84 -14.90
CA THR A 10 7.84 13.60 -15.84
C THR A 10 7.18 12.64 -16.82
N PHE A 11 5.88 12.73 -16.95
CA PHE A 11 5.12 12.00 -17.97
C PHE A 11 5.04 12.84 -19.25
N TYR A 12 5.12 12.18 -20.41
CA TYR A 12 5.03 12.78 -21.74
C TYR A 12 5.99 13.97 -21.98
N PRO A 13 7.30 13.82 -21.62
CA PRO A 13 8.25 14.92 -21.77
C PRO A 13 8.33 15.38 -23.25
N GLY A 14 8.48 16.69 -23.46
CA GLY A 14 8.57 17.27 -24.80
C GLY A 14 7.24 17.38 -25.55
N THR A 15 6.11 17.09 -24.92
CA THR A 15 4.78 17.25 -25.50
C THR A 15 3.97 18.33 -24.77
N VAL A 16 2.86 18.77 -25.35
CA VAL A 16 1.92 19.72 -24.70
C VAL A 16 1.25 19.14 -23.45
N ASN A 17 1.32 17.82 -23.27
CA ASN A 17 0.79 17.10 -22.11
C ASN A 17 1.89 16.75 -21.08
N ALA A 18 3.09 17.34 -21.19
CA ALA A 18 4.16 17.10 -20.25
C ALA A 18 3.73 17.49 -18.83
N LYS A 19 3.85 16.55 -17.89
CA LYS A 19 3.51 16.76 -16.49
C LYS A 19 4.59 16.17 -15.60
N THR A 20 5.27 17.02 -14.85
CA THR A 20 6.16 16.58 -13.76
C THR A 20 5.29 16.17 -12.58
N ALA A 21 5.35 14.90 -12.23
CA ALA A 21 4.53 14.30 -11.18
C ALA A 21 5.31 14.05 -9.89
N LEU A 22 6.65 13.97 -9.97
CA LEU A 22 7.55 13.97 -8.82
C LEU A 22 8.72 14.89 -9.16
N PHE A 23 9.12 15.72 -8.21
CA PHE A 23 10.20 16.69 -8.37
C PHE A 23 11.16 16.61 -7.20
N ASP A 24 12.35 16.10 -7.44
CA ASP A 24 13.44 15.97 -6.47
C ASP A 24 13.05 15.35 -5.11
N LEU A 25 12.08 14.43 -5.14
CA LEU A 25 11.46 13.84 -3.96
C LEU A 25 12.49 13.04 -3.14
N ASN A 26 12.57 13.37 -1.85
CA ASN A 26 13.42 12.69 -0.87
C ASN A 26 12.55 12.16 0.27
N LEU A 27 12.67 10.86 0.61
CA LEU A 27 11.91 10.23 1.68
C LEU A 27 12.68 9.06 2.26
N THR A 28 12.72 8.98 3.58
CA THR A 28 13.28 7.81 4.29
C THR A 28 12.23 7.26 5.25
N LEU A 29 11.98 5.93 5.18
CA LEU A 29 11.20 5.17 6.15
C LEU A 29 12.14 4.24 6.92
N ASN A 30 12.02 4.23 8.24
CA ASN A 30 12.72 3.27 9.09
C ASN A 30 11.96 1.94 9.16
N ASP A 31 12.61 0.90 9.65
CA ASP A 31 11.97 -0.39 9.84
C ASP A 31 10.84 -0.27 10.89
N GLY A 32 9.67 -0.76 10.53
CA GLY A 32 8.47 -0.70 11.37
C GLY A 32 7.70 0.61 11.31
N ASP A 33 8.16 1.62 10.56
CA ASP A 33 7.38 2.85 10.35
C ASP A 33 6.05 2.52 9.65
N PHE A 34 4.97 3.09 10.16
CA PHE A 34 3.68 3.13 9.46
C PHE A 34 3.40 4.59 9.08
N VAL A 35 3.72 4.94 7.85
CA VAL A 35 3.63 6.31 7.33
C VAL A 35 2.34 6.50 6.55
N THR A 36 1.57 7.52 6.92
CA THR A 36 0.39 7.95 6.18
C THR A 36 0.75 9.09 5.24
N VAL A 37 0.24 9.05 4.00
CA VAL A 37 0.50 10.04 2.95
C VAL A 37 -0.81 10.70 2.58
N ILE A 38 -0.88 12.00 2.77
CA ILE A 38 -2.03 12.84 2.40
C ILE A 38 -1.64 13.87 1.34
N GLY A 39 -2.60 14.53 0.74
CA GLY A 39 -2.39 15.57 -0.27
C GLY A 39 -3.52 15.60 -1.29
N GLY A 40 -3.57 16.66 -2.08
CA GLY A 40 -4.59 16.86 -3.12
C GLY A 40 -4.52 15.86 -4.27
N ASN A 41 -5.54 15.92 -5.14
CA ASN A 41 -5.50 15.19 -6.40
C ASN A 41 -4.38 15.74 -7.28
N GLY A 42 -3.56 14.85 -7.82
CA GLY A 42 -2.41 15.25 -8.64
C GLY A 42 -1.13 15.60 -7.85
N ALA A 43 -1.14 15.56 -6.52
CA ALA A 43 0.02 15.83 -5.66
C ALA A 43 1.21 14.86 -5.83
N GLY A 44 1.06 13.78 -6.60
CA GLY A 44 2.15 12.81 -6.82
C GLY A 44 2.08 11.54 -5.97
N LYS A 45 1.12 11.40 -5.04
CA LYS A 45 1.02 10.29 -4.09
C LYS A 45 1.05 8.90 -4.75
N SER A 46 0.11 8.62 -5.64
CA SER A 46 0.07 7.32 -6.35
C SER A 46 1.24 7.16 -7.32
N THR A 47 1.80 8.28 -7.85
CA THR A 47 3.02 8.25 -8.66
C THR A 47 4.21 7.80 -7.81
N MET A 48 4.36 8.29 -6.59
CA MET A 48 5.38 7.84 -5.65
C MET A 48 5.24 6.35 -5.32
N LEU A 49 4.03 5.87 -4.98
CA LEU A 49 3.80 4.43 -4.74
C LEU A 49 4.15 3.59 -5.97
N ASN A 50 3.75 4.02 -7.16
CA ASN A 50 4.04 3.33 -8.42
C ASN A 50 5.55 3.31 -8.74
N ALA A 51 6.27 4.40 -8.46
CA ALA A 51 7.73 4.47 -8.60
C ALA A 51 8.42 3.46 -7.67
N ILE A 52 7.99 3.37 -6.40
CA ILE A 52 8.51 2.41 -5.42
C ILE A 52 8.17 0.97 -5.85
N ALA A 53 6.95 0.71 -6.31
CA ALA A 53 6.53 -0.61 -6.79
C ALA A 53 7.24 -1.02 -8.08
N GLY A 54 7.74 -0.06 -8.89
CA GLY A 54 8.42 -0.32 -10.16
C GLY A 54 7.47 -0.47 -11.35
N ALA A 55 6.28 0.11 -11.27
CA ALA A 55 5.30 0.13 -12.36
C ALA A 55 5.81 0.91 -13.59
N PHE A 56 6.73 1.85 -13.35
CA PHE A 56 7.48 2.57 -14.38
C PHE A 56 8.88 2.95 -13.87
N SER A 57 9.75 3.39 -14.76
CA SER A 57 11.10 3.89 -14.40
C SER A 57 11.02 5.37 -14.02
N VAL A 58 11.74 5.74 -12.96
CA VAL A 58 11.99 7.15 -12.61
C VAL A 58 12.98 7.77 -13.60
N ASP A 59 12.95 9.07 -13.77
CA ASP A 59 13.80 9.79 -14.71
C ASP A 59 15.17 10.09 -14.06
N SER A 60 15.19 10.38 -12.75
CA SER A 60 16.40 10.57 -11.95
C SER A 60 16.24 10.03 -10.54
N GLY A 61 17.34 9.97 -9.81
CA GLY A 61 17.40 9.56 -8.43
C GLY A 61 17.57 8.05 -8.20
N SER A 62 17.44 7.64 -6.95
CA SER A 62 17.62 6.24 -6.54
C SER A 62 16.62 5.80 -5.49
N ILE A 63 16.17 4.55 -5.58
CA ILE A 63 15.28 3.87 -4.64
C ILE A 63 16.04 2.71 -4.03
N THR A 64 16.16 2.67 -2.71
CA THR A 64 16.81 1.56 -1.99
C THR A 64 15.87 0.97 -0.94
N ILE A 65 15.95 -0.35 -0.74
CA ILE A 65 15.30 -1.06 0.38
C ILE A 65 16.35 -1.92 1.06
N ASP A 66 16.53 -1.75 2.36
CA ASP A 66 17.57 -2.41 3.17
C ASP A 66 18.97 -2.26 2.54
N GLY A 67 19.32 -1.06 2.05
CA GLY A 67 20.59 -0.76 1.40
C GLY A 67 20.73 -1.32 -0.02
N ARG A 68 19.77 -2.12 -0.49
CA ARG A 68 19.78 -2.66 -1.85
C ARG A 68 19.13 -1.67 -2.81
N ASN A 69 19.89 -1.22 -3.82
CA ASN A 69 19.31 -0.39 -4.88
C ASN A 69 18.37 -1.22 -5.76
N ILE A 70 17.11 -0.75 -5.85
CA ILE A 70 16.05 -1.39 -6.62
C ILE A 70 15.58 -0.54 -7.79
N THR A 71 16.18 0.64 -8.01
CA THR A 71 15.73 1.65 -8.99
C THR A 71 15.45 1.05 -10.37
N LYS A 72 16.32 0.15 -10.84
CA LYS A 72 16.22 -0.49 -12.16
C LYS A 72 15.57 -1.88 -12.13
N LEU A 73 15.12 -2.36 -10.96
CA LEU A 73 14.45 -3.65 -10.87
C LEU A 73 13.01 -3.54 -11.41
N PRO A 74 12.59 -4.43 -12.30
CA PRO A 74 11.20 -4.46 -12.76
C PRO A 74 10.25 -4.88 -11.64
N GLU A 75 8.97 -4.49 -11.77
CA GLU A 75 7.90 -4.68 -10.78
C GLU A 75 7.84 -6.13 -10.25
N TYR A 76 7.87 -7.13 -11.14
CA TYR A 76 7.77 -8.54 -10.74
C TYR A 76 8.92 -9.02 -9.84
N LYS A 77 10.11 -8.40 -9.94
CA LYS A 77 11.23 -8.66 -9.02
C LYS A 77 11.04 -7.96 -7.68
N ARG A 78 10.50 -6.75 -7.69
CA ARG A 78 10.19 -6.00 -6.46
C ARG A 78 9.03 -6.65 -5.69
N ALA A 79 8.06 -7.25 -6.39
CA ALA A 79 6.95 -7.98 -5.79
C ALA A 79 7.39 -9.14 -4.88
N ALA A 80 8.63 -9.62 -4.97
CA ALA A 80 9.16 -10.63 -4.06
C ALA A 80 9.27 -10.13 -2.60
N PHE A 81 9.45 -8.82 -2.40
CA PHE A 81 9.68 -8.21 -1.08
C PHE A 81 8.82 -6.96 -0.81
N ILE A 82 8.05 -6.48 -1.79
CA ILE A 82 7.05 -5.42 -1.63
C ILE A 82 5.66 -6.04 -1.71
N GLY A 83 4.84 -5.83 -0.68
CA GLY A 83 3.40 -6.08 -0.72
C GLY A 83 2.68 -4.86 -1.25
N ARG A 84 1.59 -5.05 -2.02
CA ARG A 84 0.78 -3.94 -2.50
C ARG A 84 -0.71 -4.25 -2.38
N VAL A 85 -1.48 -3.27 -1.90
CA VAL A 85 -2.93 -3.28 -1.88
C VAL A 85 -3.40 -2.09 -2.70
N PHE A 86 -4.31 -2.33 -3.64
CA PHE A 86 -4.80 -1.34 -4.59
C PHE A 86 -6.11 -0.70 -4.10
N GLN A 87 -6.43 0.46 -4.65
CA GLN A 87 -7.69 1.14 -4.42
C GLN A 87 -8.89 0.30 -4.88
N ASP A 88 -8.79 -0.30 -6.06
CA ASP A 88 -9.81 -1.24 -6.57
C ASP A 88 -9.55 -2.65 -6.00
N PRO A 89 -10.48 -3.18 -5.18
CA PRO A 89 -10.37 -4.53 -4.63
C PRO A 89 -10.27 -5.63 -5.69
N MET A 90 -10.72 -5.36 -6.93
CA MET A 90 -10.64 -6.32 -8.04
C MET A 90 -9.20 -6.58 -8.50
N MET A 91 -8.33 -5.59 -8.38
CA MET A 91 -6.94 -5.70 -8.88
C MET A 91 -6.05 -6.61 -8.02
N GLY A 92 -6.42 -6.82 -6.76
CA GLY A 92 -5.62 -7.61 -5.82
C GLY A 92 -5.86 -9.12 -5.87
N THR A 93 -6.90 -9.60 -6.59
CA THR A 93 -7.31 -11.00 -6.61
C THR A 93 -7.52 -11.53 -8.03
N ALA A 94 -7.40 -12.85 -8.21
CA ALA A 94 -7.88 -13.56 -9.40
C ALA A 94 -9.36 -13.94 -9.18
N PRO A 95 -10.34 -13.21 -9.74
CA PRO A 95 -11.76 -13.34 -9.37
C PRO A 95 -12.37 -14.68 -9.73
N THR A 96 -11.86 -15.38 -10.74
CA THR A 96 -12.33 -16.68 -11.19
C THR A 96 -11.77 -17.85 -10.37
N MET A 97 -10.73 -17.60 -9.58
CA MET A 97 -10.08 -18.58 -8.71
C MET A 97 -10.71 -18.60 -7.31
N GLY A 98 -10.60 -19.73 -6.62
CA GLY A 98 -11.01 -19.87 -5.23
C GLY A 98 -10.17 -19.01 -4.27
N ILE A 99 -10.72 -18.76 -3.07
CA ILE A 99 -10.00 -18.03 -2.01
C ILE A 99 -8.69 -18.74 -1.68
N GLU A 100 -8.71 -20.08 -1.49
CA GLU A 100 -7.50 -20.86 -1.20
C GLU A 100 -6.49 -20.83 -2.34
N GLU A 101 -6.93 -20.75 -3.59
CA GLU A 101 -6.05 -20.64 -4.75
C GLU A 101 -5.37 -19.28 -4.82
N ASN A 102 -6.09 -18.20 -4.52
CA ASN A 102 -5.53 -16.85 -4.38
C ASN A 102 -4.47 -16.81 -3.28
N LEU A 103 -4.76 -17.36 -2.09
CA LEU A 103 -3.80 -17.47 -1.00
C LEU A 103 -2.58 -18.31 -1.38
N ALA A 104 -2.79 -19.42 -2.10
CA ALA A 104 -1.70 -20.27 -2.58
C ALA A 104 -0.77 -19.55 -3.57
N LEU A 105 -1.31 -18.69 -4.44
CA LEU A 105 -0.51 -17.84 -5.32
C LEU A 105 0.31 -16.83 -4.49
N ALA A 106 -0.32 -16.15 -3.53
CA ALA A 106 0.35 -15.20 -2.65
C ALA A 106 1.45 -15.85 -1.82
N ALA A 107 1.22 -17.02 -1.24
CA ALA A 107 2.19 -17.78 -0.44
C ALA A 107 3.44 -18.22 -1.24
N ARG A 108 3.34 -18.24 -2.56
CA ARG A 108 4.45 -18.59 -3.47
C ARG A 108 5.17 -17.39 -4.04
N ARG A 109 4.81 -16.19 -3.60
CA ARG A 109 5.47 -14.95 -4.03
C ARG A 109 6.99 -15.01 -3.72
N GLY A 110 7.82 -14.67 -4.70
CA GLY A 110 9.28 -14.70 -4.57
C GLY A 110 9.92 -16.09 -4.56
N LYS A 111 9.13 -17.18 -4.57
CA LYS A 111 9.66 -18.56 -4.57
C LYS A 111 9.78 -19.12 -5.99
N ARG A 112 10.70 -20.06 -6.19
CA ARG A 112 10.81 -20.81 -7.43
C ARG A 112 9.54 -21.66 -7.62
N ARG A 113 8.95 -21.61 -8.82
CA ARG A 113 7.83 -22.46 -9.21
C ARG A 113 8.32 -23.87 -9.51
N THR A 114 7.60 -24.87 -9.03
CA THR A 114 7.89 -26.29 -9.26
C THR A 114 6.60 -27.00 -9.69
N LEU A 115 6.75 -28.18 -10.31
CA LEU A 115 5.64 -29.06 -10.69
C LEU A 115 5.10 -29.83 -9.46
N ARG A 116 4.68 -29.11 -8.42
CA ARG A 116 4.05 -29.68 -7.21
C ARG A 116 2.55 -29.42 -7.23
N TRP A 117 1.80 -30.22 -6.47
CA TRP A 117 0.37 -30.00 -6.23
C TRP A 117 0.13 -28.58 -5.76
N GLY A 118 -0.90 -27.96 -6.32
CA GLY A 118 -1.19 -26.53 -6.11
C GLY A 118 -1.44 -26.18 -4.64
N ILE A 119 -2.24 -27.00 -3.92
CA ILE A 119 -2.58 -26.81 -2.50
C ILE A 119 -2.55 -28.15 -1.81
N ARG A 120 -1.81 -28.25 -0.70
CA ARG A 120 -1.76 -29.43 0.17
C ARG A 120 -2.80 -29.30 1.27
N LYS A 121 -3.21 -30.43 1.89
CA LYS A 121 -4.16 -30.42 3.01
C LYS A 121 -3.70 -29.55 4.18
N VAL A 122 -2.41 -29.59 4.51
CA VAL A 122 -1.83 -28.76 5.59
C VAL A 122 -1.95 -27.28 5.25
N GLU A 123 -1.59 -26.88 4.03
CA GLU A 123 -1.71 -25.47 3.60
C GLU A 123 -3.16 -24.97 3.66
N ARG A 124 -4.14 -25.85 3.40
CA ARG A 124 -5.57 -25.51 3.50
C ARG A 124 -5.99 -25.19 4.94
N GLU A 125 -5.50 -25.93 5.93
CA GLU A 125 -5.76 -25.62 7.34
C GLU A 125 -5.08 -24.32 7.75
N ASP A 126 -3.82 -24.10 7.35
CA ASP A 126 -3.12 -22.83 7.58
C ASP A 126 -3.89 -21.64 7.01
N TYR A 127 -4.43 -21.78 5.79
CA TYR A 127 -5.25 -20.73 5.16
C TYR A 127 -6.58 -20.52 5.90
N ARG A 128 -7.20 -21.57 6.42
CA ARG A 128 -8.42 -21.48 7.22
C ARG A 128 -8.17 -20.69 8.50
N GLU A 129 -7.08 -20.97 9.20
CA GLU A 129 -6.67 -20.23 10.39
C GLU A 129 -6.40 -18.75 10.10
N LEU A 130 -5.67 -18.46 9.03
CA LEU A 130 -5.39 -17.11 8.59
C LEU A 130 -6.68 -16.34 8.27
N LEU A 131 -7.63 -16.96 7.58
CA LEU A 131 -8.92 -16.34 7.25
C LEU A 131 -9.79 -16.13 8.48
N ARG A 132 -9.74 -17.03 9.46
CA ARG A 132 -10.46 -16.90 10.74
C ARG A 132 -10.02 -15.64 11.49
N SER A 133 -8.74 -15.26 11.40
CA SER A 133 -8.23 -14.06 12.05
C SER A 133 -8.82 -12.75 11.50
N LEU A 134 -9.46 -12.80 10.32
CA LEU A 134 -10.15 -11.66 9.72
C LEU A 134 -11.57 -11.45 10.28
N ASP A 135 -12.17 -12.46 10.90
CA ASP A 135 -13.54 -12.46 11.44
C ASP A 135 -14.62 -12.07 10.40
N LEU A 136 -14.46 -12.53 9.16
CA LEU A 136 -15.35 -12.22 8.01
C LEU A 136 -16.07 -13.45 7.45
N GLY A 137 -15.98 -14.61 8.13
CA GLY A 137 -16.60 -15.88 7.73
C GLY A 137 -15.96 -16.52 6.48
N LEU A 138 -14.79 -16.07 6.05
CA LEU A 138 -14.11 -16.55 4.86
C LEU A 138 -13.49 -17.94 5.06
N GLU A 139 -13.17 -18.31 6.30
CA GLU A 139 -12.61 -19.61 6.69
C GLU A 139 -13.53 -20.79 6.31
N ASN A 140 -14.84 -20.55 6.17
CA ASN A 140 -15.83 -21.52 5.77
C ASN A 140 -16.09 -21.58 4.26
N ARG A 141 -15.41 -20.70 3.48
CA ARG A 141 -15.67 -20.48 2.06
C ARG A 141 -14.42 -20.60 1.19
N LEU A 142 -13.43 -21.40 1.59
CA LEU A 142 -12.12 -21.54 0.93
C LEU A 142 -12.20 -21.80 -0.57
N SER A 143 -13.14 -22.65 -1.02
CA SER A 143 -13.34 -22.98 -2.44
C SER A 143 -14.23 -21.97 -3.19
N ALA A 144 -14.86 -21.02 -2.49
CA ALA A 144 -15.67 -19.99 -3.16
C ALA A 144 -14.78 -19.09 -4.02
N LYS A 145 -15.27 -18.72 -5.20
CA LYS A 145 -14.54 -17.80 -6.09
C LYS A 145 -14.39 -16.43 -5.45
N ALA A 146 -13.19 -15.86 -5.52
CA ALA A 146 -12.92 -14.52 -4.97
C ALA A 146 -13.82 -13.44 -5.59
N GLY A 147 -14.27 -13.63 -6.83
CA GLY A 147 -15.23 -12.75 -7.51
C GLY A 147 -16.60 -12.65 -6.84
N LEU A 148 -16.98 -13.61 -5.99
CA LEU A 148 -18.25 -13.63 -5.26
C LEU A 148 -18.18 -12.95 -3.87
N LEU A 149 -17.03 -12.43 -3.49
CA LEU A 149 -16.82 -11.71 -2.23
C LEU A 149 -17.36 -10.28 -2.33
N SER A 150 -17.86 -9.75 -1.19
CA SER A 150 -18.13 -8.32 -1.09
C SER A 150 -16.84 -7.50 -1.26
N GLY A 151 -16.96 -6.19 -1.53
CA GLY A 151 -15.81 -5.29 -1.64
C GLY A 151 -14.88 -5.37 -0.44
N GLY A 152 -15.42 -5.26 0.78
CA GLY A 152 -14.66 -5.34 2.02
C GLY A 152 -14.03 -6.72 2.27
N GLN A 153 -14.76 -7.81 2.04
CA GLN A 153 -14.20 -9.17 2.15
C GLN A 153 -13.04 -9.38 1.18
N ARG A 154 -13.16 -8.88 -0.05
CA ARG A 154 -12.11 -8.96 -1.05
C ARG A 154 -10.91 -8.10 -0.68
N GLN A 155 -11.14 -6.89 -0.16
CA GLN A 155 -10.07 -6.02 0.29
C GLN A 155 -9.30 -6.61 1.48
N ALA A 156 -10.01 -7.18 2.46
CA ALA A 156 -9.40 -7.89 3.59
C ALA A 156 -8.59 -9.11 3.11
N LEU A 157 -9.11 -9.88 2.13
CA LEU A 157 -8.36 -10.97 1.51
C LEU A 157 -7.09 -10.46 0.81
N THR A 158 -7.18 -9.36 0.05
CA THR A 158 -6.04 -8.75 -0.64
C THR A 158 -4.98 -8.28 0.35
N LEU A 159 -5.39 -7.65 1.44
CA LEU A 159 -4.50 -7.21 2.52
C LEU A 159 -3.76 -8.42 3.14
N LEU A 160 -4.50 -9.47 3.49
CA LEU A 160 -3.92 -10.71 4.02
C LEU A 160 -2.91 -11.32 3.04
N MET A 161 -3.25 -11.39 1.75
CA MET A 161 -2.36 -11.89 0.69
C MET A 161 -1.10 -11.05 0.54
N ALA A 162 -1.21 -9.71 0.63
CA ALA A 162 -0.07 -8.81 0.53
C ALA A 162 0.91 -8.98 1.69
N ALA A 163 0.41 -9.30 2.89
CA ALA A 163 1.17 -9.50 4.12
C ALA A 163 1.53 -10.97 4.44
N LEU A 164 1.02 -11.93 3.66
CA LEU A 164 1.17 -13.37 3.92
C LEU A 164 2.63 -13.84 3.91
N VAL A 165 3.38 -13.44 2.90
CA VAL A 165 4.84 -13.59 2.87
C VAL A 165 5.40 -12.26 3.33
N GLN A 166 5.70 -12.14 4.61
CA GLN A 166 6.08 -10.89 5.28
C GLN A 166 6.94 -9.99 4.38
N PRO A 167 6.35 -8.92 3.79
CA PRO A 167 7.08 -8.05 2.91
C PRO A 167 8.03 -7.15 3.71
N LYS A 168 9.07 -6.63 3.06
CA LYS A 168 9.93 -5.57 3.61
C LYS A 168 9.20 -4.23 3.65
N LEU A 169 8.29 -4.03 2.70
CA LEU A 169 7.49 -2.81 2.58
C LEU A 169 6.08 -3.18 2.11
N LEU A 170 5.07 -2.61 2.76
CA LEU A 170 3.67 -2.72 2.36
C LEU A 170 3.20 -1.36 1.82
N LEU A 171 2.75 -1.35 0.57
CA LEU A 171 2.17 -0.18 -0.09
C LEU A 171 0.65 -0.30 -0.10
N LEU A 172 -0.03 0.70 0.47
CA LEU A 172 -1.47 0.77 0.60
C LEU A 172 -1.97 2.01 -0.18
N ASP A 173 -2.60 1.79 -1.33
CA ASP A 173 -3.02 2.87 -2.24
C ASP A 173 -4.53 3.09 -2.09
N GLU A 174 -4.95 4.02 -1.23
CA GLU A 174 -6.36 4.38 -0.98
C GLU A 174 -7.28 3.16 -0.79
N HIS A 175 -6.78 2.12 -0.16
CA HIS A 175 -7.35 0.78 -0.14
C HIS A 175 -8.73 0.66 0.55
N THR A 176 -9.23 1.74 1.13
CA THR A 176 -10.58 1.81 1.73
C THR A 176 -11.54 2.74 0.97
N ALA A 177 -11.06 3.48 -0.04
CA ALA A 177 -11.84 4.53 -0.70
C ALA A 177 -13.06 4.00 -1.49
N ALA A 178 -13.01 2.76 -1.98
CA ALA A 178 -14.09 2.12 -2.72
C ALA A 178 -15.12 1.39 -1.83
N LEU A 179 -15.01 1.49 -0.50
CA LEU A 179 -15.84 0.80 0.47
C LEU A 179 -16.83 1.75 1.15
N ASP A 180 -17.94 1.20 1.63
CA ASP A 180 -18.82 1.95 2.52
C ASP A 180 -18.12 2.26 3.86
N PRO A 181 -18.52 3.34 4.59
CA PRO A 181 -17.77 3.81 5.76
C PRO A 181 -17.57 2.75 6.85
N LYS A 182 -18.59 1.94 7.14
CA LYS A 182 -18.51 0.89 8.17
C LYS A 182 -17.52 -0.21 7.77
N THR A 183 -17.56 -0.64 6.53
CA THR A 183 -16.63 -1.64 5.99
C THR A 183 -15.21 -1.09 5.91
N ALA A 184 -15.06 0.20 5.56
CA ALA A 184 -13.77 0.87 5.53
C ALA A 184 -13.10 0.90 6.91
N ASP A 185 -13.86 1.18 7.98
CA ASP A 185 -13.36 1.15 9.36
C ASP A 185 -12.86 -0.26 9.74
N VAL A 186 -13.62 -1.30 9.44
CA VAL A 186 -13.21 -2.70 9.68
C VAL A 186 -11.91 -3.05 8.94
N VAL A 187 -11.78 -2.66 7.68
CA VAL A 187 -10.56 -2.92 6.90
C VAL A 187 -9.37 -2.13 7.44
N MET A 188 -9.58 -0.90 7.93
CA MET A 188 -8.52 -0.10 8.56
C MET A 188 -8.05 -0.72 9.88
N GLU A 189 -8.96 -1.18 10.74
CA GLU A 189 -8.61 -1.88 11.99
C GLU A 189 -7.81 -3.15 11.70
N LEU A 190 -8.22 -3.95 10.70
CA LEU A 190 -7.48 -5.13 10.24
C LEU A 190 -6.10 -4.75 9.71
N THR A 191 -5.98 -3.64 8.97
CA THR A 191 -4.71 -3.13 8.45
C THR A 191 -3.76 -2.78 9.58
N ASP A 192 -4.22 -1.98 10.54
CA ASP A 192 -3.44 -1.53 11.69
C ASP A 192 -2.97 -2.71 12.55
N LYS A 193 -3.89 -3.63 12.88
CA LYS A 193 -3.59 -4.86 13.60
C LYS A 193 -2.48 -5.66 12.90
N LEU A 194 -2.63 -5.91 11.60
CA LEU A 194 -1.72 -6.73 10.81
C LEU A 194 -0.33 -6.09 10.68
N VAL A 195 -0.28 -4.77 10.47
CA VAL A 195 0.97 -4.00 10.38
C VAL A 195 1.70 -4.03 11.72
N LYS A 196 1.01 -3.81 12.84
CA LYS A 196 1.59 -3.81 14.20
C LYS A 196 2.07 -5.19 14.62
N GLU A 197 1.23 -6.22 14.47
CA GLU A 197 1.59 -7.60 14.88
C GLU A 197 2.80 -8.13 14.12
N LYS A 198 2.88 -7.85 12.81
CA LYS A 198 3.99 -8.31 11.96
C LYS A 198 5.15 -7.32 11.86
N LYS A 199 5.04 -6.14 12.48
CA LYS A 199 6.03 -5.04 12.41
C LYS A 199 6.44 -4.73 10.98
N ILE A 200 5.47 -4.62 10.07
CA ILE A 200 5.72 -4.37 8.65
C ILE A 200 5.89 -2.86 8.43
N THR A 201 6.99 -2.44 7.82
CA THR A 201 7.13 -1.06 7.33
C THR A 201 6.08 -0.80 6.27
N SER A 202 5.26 0.25 6.46
CA SER A 202 4.08 0.50 5.63
C SER A 202 3.98 1.94 5.19
N LEU A 203 3.58 2.14 3.93
CA LEU A 203 3.31 3.45 3.34
C LEU A 203 1.87 3.45 2.82
N MET A 204 1.00 4.23 3.46
CA MET A 204 -0.43 4.28 3.16
C MET A 204 -0.84 5.64 2.60
N VAL A 205 -1.27 5.67 1.36
CA VAL A 205 -1.94 6.83 0.78
C VAL A 205 -3.42 6.81 1.18
N THR A 206 -3.92 7.95 1.67
CA THR A 206 -5.33 8.11 2.01
C THR A 206 -5.81 9.54 1.76
N HIS A 207 -7.07 9.68 1.38
CA HIS A 207 -7.78 10.97 1.36
C HIS A 207 -8.57 11.22 2.65
N ASN A 208 -8.70 10.21 3.51
CA ASN A 208 -9.40 10.32 4.77
C ASN A 208 -8.46 10.84 5.85
N LEU A 209 -8.58 12.13 6.21
CA LEU A 209 -7.75 12.77 7.23
C LEU A 209 -7.91 12.14 8.61
N ARG A 210 -9.10 11.59 8.94
CA ARG A 210 -9.31 10.85 10.18
C ARG A 210 -8.36 9.64 10.24
N TYR A 211 -8.29 8.85 9.18
CA TYR A 211 -7.37 7.71 9.13
C TYR A 211 -5.90 8.14 9.17
N ALA A 212 -5.57 9.27 8.54
CA ALA A 212 -4.20 9.79 8.59
C ALA A 212 -3.78 10.21 10.00
N VAL A 213 -4.72 10.66 10.84
CA VAL A 213 -4.47 11.06 12.25
C VAL A 213 -4.57 9.86 13.20
N GLU A 214 -5.54 8.96 13.01
CA GLU A 214 -5.76 7.82 13.92
C GLU A 214 -4.71 6.72 13.76
N TYR A 215 -4.30 6.44 12.50
CA TYR A 215 -3.43 5.32 12.16
C TYR A 215 -2.02 5.77 11.76
N GLY A 216 -1.06 4.89 11.95
CA GLY A 216 0.33 5.14 11.61
C GLY A 216 1.12 5.88 12.70
N THR A 217 2.41 6.01 12.48
CA THR A 217 3.40 6.63 13.39
C THR A 217 3.92 7.96 12.89
N ARG A 218 3.71 8.26 11.59
CA ARG A 218 4.20 9.45 10.89
C ARG A 218 3.22 9.82 9.78
N THR A 219 3.03 11.11 9.56
CA THR A 219 2.17 11.64 8.48
C THR A 219 2.99 12.56 7.60
N ILE A 220 2.94 12.33 6.29
CA ILE A 220 3.52 13.24 5.30
C ILE A 220 2.43 13.84 4.43
N MET A 221 2.58 15.11 4.05
CA MET A 221 1.71 15.78 3.10
C MET A 221 2.47 16.06 1.81
N MET A 222 1.90 15.66 0.69
CA MET A 222 2.47 15.91 -0.63
C MET A 222 1.69 16.99 -1.37
N HIS A 223 2.43 17.83 -2.10
CA HIS A 223 1.89 18.82 -3.03
C HIS A 223 2.83 18.97 -4.23
N ASP A 224 2.25 19.03 -5.44
CA ASP A 224 2.95 19.23 -6.73
C ASP A 224 4.24 18.38 -6.89
N GLY A 225 4.18 17.13 -6.41
CA GLY A 225 5.26 16.14 -6.59
C GLY A 225 6.35 16.17 -5.53
N ASP A 226 6.21 16.97 -4.48
CA ASP A 226 7.15 17.07 -3.36
C ASP A 226 6.45 16.88 -2.00
N ILE A 227 7.24 16.68 -0.94
CA ILE A 227 6.80 16.61 0.46
C ILE A 227 6.89 17.99 1.07
N ILE A 228 5.75 18.54 1.50
CA ILE A 228 5.64 19.88 2.09
C ILE A 228 5.47 19.85 3.61
N MET A 229 5.10 18.69 4.16
CA MET A 229 4.98 18.47 5.60
C MET A 229 5.37 17.04 5.92
N ASP A 230 6.08 16.86 7.03
CA ASP A 230 6.54 15.58 7.53
C ASP A 230 6.56 15.61 9.06
N VAL A 231 5.59 14.96 9.69
CA VAL A 231 5.37 15.02 11.15
C VAL A 231 5.30 13.63 11.76
N SER A 232 5.91 13.46 12.92
CA SER A 232 5.97 12.18 13.65
C SER A 232 5.91 12.39 15.16
N GLY A 233 5.69 11.31 15.91
CA GLY A 233 5.70 11.32 17.37
C GLY A 233 4.69 12.30 18.01
N ALA A 234 5.12 13.06 19.01
CA ALA A 234 4.27 13.99 19.76
C ALA A 234 3.72 15.11 18.87
N GLU A 235 4.54 15.64 17.97
CA GLU A 235 4.13 16.69 17.03
C GLU A 235 2.91 16.25 16.18
N ARG A 236 2.88 14.99 15.74
CA ARG A 236 1.76 14.43 14.99
C ARG A 236 0.46 14.35 15.80
N THR A 237 0.55 14.06 17.10
CA THR A 237 -0.62 13.99 17.99
C THR A 237 -1.19 15.35 18.32
N ASP A 238 -0.36 16.38 18.36
CA ASP A 238 -0.75 17.75 18.64
C ASP A 238 -1.37 18.45 17.41
N ILE A 239 -1.04 17.97 16.20
CA ILE A 239 -1.63 18.45 14.95
C ILE A 239 -2.98 17.76 14.75
N GLY A 240 -4.07 18.41 15.16
CA GLY A 240 -5.44 17.95 14.89
C GLY A 240 -5.80 18.02 13.39
N ILE A 241 -6.93 17.40 13.02
CA ILE A 241 -7.45 17.42 11.63
C ILE A 241 -7.56 18.85 11.07
N ASP A 242 -7.94 19.82 11.91
CA ASP A 242 -8.10 21.22 11.52
C ASP A 242 -6.80 21.85 11.00
N ASN A 243 -5.68 21.49 11.57
CA ASN A 243 -4.37 21.98 11.11
C ASN A 243 -3.99 21.38 9.73
N TYR A 244 -4.26 20.09 9.49
CA TYR A 244 -4.07 19.50 8.16
C TYR A 244 -4.96 20.18 7.11
N LEU A 245 -6.23 20.47 7.47
CA LEU A 245 -7.16 21.20 6.61
C LEU A 245 -6.68 22.64 6.34
N LYS A 246 -6.13 23.30 7.35
CA LYS A 246 -5.61 24.68 7.21
C LYS A 246 -4.45 24.73 6.22
N VAL A 247 -3.45 23.89 6.38
CA VAL A 247 -2.32 23.77 5.42
C VAL A 247 -2.83 23.41 4.02
N PHE A 248 -3.77 22.48 3.92
CA PHE A 248 -4.37 22.07 2.65
C PHE A 248 -5.08 23.23 1.95
N ASN A 249 -5.82 24.06 2.70
CA ASN A 249 -6.54 25.22 2.17
C ASN A 249 -5.59 26.36 1.78
N GLU A 250 -4.56 26.64 2.57
CA GLU A 250 -3.55 27.66 2.27
C GLU A 250 -2.88 27.37 0.93
N ILE A 251 -2.44 26.12 0.70
CA ILE A 251 -1.81 25.70 -0.55
C ILE A 251 -2.79 25.72 -1.73
N SER A 252 -4.08 25.45 -1.49
CA SER A 252 -5.11 25.48 -2.54
C SER A 252 -5.49 26.92 -2.97
N LEU A 253 -5.24 27.92 -2.11
CA LEU A 253 -5.54 29.34 -2.39
C LEU A 253 -4.39 30.05 -3.11
N GLU A 254 -3.19 29.47 -3.14
CA GLU A 254 -2.02 30.04 -3.86
C GLU A 254 -2.01 29.72 -5.37
N LYS A 255 -3.06 29.10 -5.90
CA LYS A 255 -3.31 28.84 -7.32
C LYS A 255 -4.45 29.68 -7.84
#